data_67d97b07a0d196c225f3a08ab56a1705
#
_entry.id   67d97b07a0d196c225f3a08ab56a1705
#
_cell.length_a   1.000
_cell.length_b   1.000
_cell.length_c   1.000
_cell.angle_alpha   90.00
_cell.angle_beta   90.00
_cell.angle_gamma   90.00
#
_symmetry.space_group_name_H-M   'P 1'
#
loop_
_entity.id
_entity.type
_entity.pdbx_description
1 polymer ?
#
loop_
_entity_poly.entity_id
_entity_poly.type
_entity_poly.pdbx_seq_one_letter_code
_entity_poly.pdbx_strand_id
1 'polypeptide(L)'
;MTALIAMMLLTVSCDDEKVITPDQLPAAAQSYLQTNQPDAKILFVKKDRELFSTKYKVQLDNRMEIEFDGDGLPIDMDMDD
;
A
#
# COMPACT_ATOMS: atom_id res chain seq x y z
N MET A 1 -4.32 29.99 -21.06
CA MET A 1 -4.62 28.66 -21.37
C MET A 1 -3.85 27.66 -20.59
N THR A 2 -2.58 27.70 -20.72
CA THR A 2 -1.74 26.74 -20.06
C THR A 2 -1.70 26.93 -18.55
N ALA A 3 -2.15 28.05 -18.09
CA ALA A 3 -2.13 28.32 -16.65
C ALA A 3 -2.96 27.33 -15.87
N LEU A 4 -3.94 26.75 -16.52
CA LEU A 4 -4.81 25.81 -15.83
C LEU A 4 -4.06 24.60 -15.32
N ILE A 5 -3.07 24.20 -16.06
CA ILE A 5 -2.32 23.02 -15.72
C ILE A 5 -1.57 23.19 -14.42
N ALA A 6 -1.09 24.37 -14.19
CA ALA A 6 -0.32 24.63 -12.99
C ALA A 6 -1.14 24.44 -11.74
N MET A 7 -2.41 24.63 -11.84
CA MET A 7 -3.26 24.50 -10.67
C MET A 7 -3.24 23.13 -10.09
N MET A 8 -3.05 22.15 -10.94
CA MET A 8 -3.07 20.78 -10.49
C MET A 8 -1.98 20.48 -9.50
N LEU A 9 -0.91 21.19 -9.59
CA LEU A 9 0.22 20.93 -8.74
C LEU A 9 0.00 21.38 -7.31
N LEU A 10 -0.98 22.22 -7.12
CA LEU A 10 -1.23 22.76 -5.81
C LEU A 10 -1.97 21.77 -4.92
N THR A 11 -2.41 20.67 -5.48
CA THR A 11 -3.13 19.70 -4.70
C THR A 11 -2.22 18.76 -3.93
N VAL A 12 -0.97 19.06 -3.91
CA VAL A 12 -0.02 18.26 -3.16
C VAL A 12 -0.43 18.22 -1.70
N SER A 13 -0.46 17.04 -1.14
CA SER A 13 -0.80 16.85 0.24
C SER A 13 0.42 16.39 1.02
N CYS A 14 0.25 16.24 2.32
CA CYS A 14 1.33 15.74 3.15
C CYS A 14 1.55 14.24 2.96
N ASP A 15 0.58 13.57 2.40
CA ASP A 15 0.67 12.14 2.17
C ASP A 15 1.35 11.86 0.85
N ASP A 16 2.14 10.81 0.84
CA ASP A 16 2.84 10.40 -0.35
C ASP A 16 2.55 8.92 -0.56
N GLU A 17 1.74 8.62 -1.56
CA GLU A 17 1.34 7.26 -1.84
C GLU A 17 1.86 6.86 -3.20
N LYS A 18 2.49 5.69 -3.28
CA LYS A 18 2.99 5.20 -4.55
C LYS A 18 2.88 3.69 -4.62
N VAL A 19 2.75 3.20 -5.84
CA VAL A 19 2.70 1.76 -6.09
C VAL A 19 4.13 1.24 -6.12
N ILE A 20 4.35 0.17 -5.40
CA ILE A 20 5.66 -0.48 -5.35
C ILE A 20 5.50 -1.94 -5.74
N THR A 21 6.63 -2.62 -5.91
CA THR A 21 6.60 -4.05 -6.22
C THR A 21 6.54 -4.85 -4.93
N PRO A 22 6.00 -6.08 -4.97
CA PRO A 22 5.87 -6.89 -3.76
C PRO A 22 7.19 -7.17 -3.04
N ASP A 23 8.28 -7.26 -3.79
CA ASP A 23 9.58 -7.53 -3.16
C ASP A 23 10.10 -6.33 -2.39
N GLN A 24 9.47 -5.19 -2.51
CA GLN A 24 9.84 -4.01 -1.73
C GLN A 24 9.13 -3.94 -0.39
N LEU A 25 8.24 -4.88 -0.12
CA LEU A 25 7.62 -4.97 1.19
C LEU A 25 8.64 -5.37 2.23
N PRO A 26 8.45 -4.94 3.49
CA PRO A 26 9.29 -5.45 4.58
C PRO A 26 9.22 -6.97 4.64
N ALA A 27 10.31 -7.59 5.06
CA ALA A 27 10.38 -9.04 5.09
C ALA A 27 9.28 -9.67 5.95
N ALA A 28 8.92 -9.02 7.04
CA ALA A 28 7.87 -9.54 7.90
C ALA A 28 6.52 -9.59 7.18
N ALA A 29 6.24 -8.57 6.36
CA ALA A 29 4.99 -8.57 5.61
C ALA A 29 4.98 -9.67 4.56
N GLN A 30 6.11 -9.88 3.89
CA GLN A 30 6.21 -10.95 2.90
C GLN A 30 5.99 -12.31 3.54
N SER A 31 6.58 -12.52 4.71
CA SER A 31 6.41 -13.78 5.44
C SER A 31 4.97 -13.97 5.87
N TYR A 32 4.33 -12.91 6.32
CA TYR A 32 2.95 -12.97 6.74
C TYR A 32 2.06 -13.43 5.59
N LEU A 33 2.27 -12.86 4.42
CA LEU A 33 1.46 -13.21 3.25
C LEU A 33 1.69 -14.65 2.82
N GLN A 34 2.92 -15.12 2.87
CA GLN A 34 3.21 -16.50 2.52
C GLN A 34 2.59 -17.49 3.49
N THR A 35 2.53 -17.12 4.74
CA THR A 35 1.99 -18.02 5.77
C THR A 35 0.47 -18.00 5.80
N ASN A 36 -0.11 -16.83 5.66
CA ASN A 36 -1.56 -16.68 5.88
C ASN A 36 -2.37 -16.61 4.60
N GLN A 37 -1.76 -16.23 3.49
CA GLN A 37 -2.44 -16.11 2.20
C GLN A 37 -1.61 -16.77 1.11
N PRO A 38 -1.27 -18.04 1.27
CA PRO A 38 -0.33 -18.69 0.33
C PRO A 38 -0.89 -18.86 -1.08
N ASP A 39 -2.20 -18.93 -1.20
CA ASP A 39 -2.83 -19.14 -2.50
C ASP A 39 -3.26 -17.85 -3.18
N ALA A 40 -3.16 -16.74 -2.49
CA ALA A 40 -3.58 -15.47 -3.04
C ALA A 40 -2.41 -14.81 -3.78
N LYS A 41 -2.73 -14.12 -4.85
CA LYS A 41 -1.74 -13.38 -5.59
C LYS A 41 -1.87 -11.91 -5.30
N ILE A 42 -0.75 -11.24 -5.22
CA ILE A 42 -0.72 -9.81 -4.97
C ILE A 42 -1.00 -9.08 -6.28
N LEU A 43 -2.08 -8.30 -6.29
CA LEU A 43 -2.41 -7.50 -7.45
C LEU A 43 -1.59 -6.24 -7.50
N PHE A 44 -1.44 -5.57 -6.36
CA PHE A 44 -0.58 -4.41 -6.25
C PHE A 44 -0.30 -4.11 -4.80
N VAL A 45 0.73 -3.32 -4.57
CA VAL A 45 1.12 -2.87 -3.25
C VAL A 45 1.28 -1.36 -3.31
N LYS A 46 0.73 -0.68 -2.33
CA LYS A 46 0.88 0.76 -2.21
C LYS A 46 1.64 1.08 -0.95
N LYS A 47 2.61 1.94 -1.08
CA LYS A 47 3.35 2.44 0.07
C LYS A 47 2.84 3.84 0.36
N ASP A 48 2.28 4.02 1.54
CA ASP A 48 1.69 5.28 1.96
C ASP A 48 2.56 5.88 3.05
N ARG A 49 3.23 6.97 2.72
CA ARG A 49 4.10 7.66 3.68
C ARG A 49 3.34 8.84 4.26
N GLU A 50 3.09 8.75 5.54
CA GLU A 50 2.46 9.84 6.25
C GLU A 50 3.52 10.59 7.04
N LEU A 51 3.10 11.64 7.70
CA LEU A 51 4.02 12.54 8.36
C LEU A 51 4.96 11.83 9.34
N PHE A 52 4.43 10.92 10.12
CA PHE A 52 5.21 10.24 11.14
C PHE A 52 5.26 8.73 10.99
N SER A 53 4.70 8.21 9.93
CA SER A 53 4.62 6.76 9.80
C SER A 53 4.56 6.36 8.34
N THR A 54 4.78 5.07 8.11
CA THR A 54 4.66 4.48 6.80
C THR A 54 3.73 3.30 6.90
N LYS A 55 2.87 3.14 5.91
CA LYS A 55 1.98 2.01 5.84
C LYS A 55 2.06 1.39 4.46
N TYR A 56 1.81 0.10 4.41
CA TYR A 56 1.77 -0.63 3.15
C TYR A 56 0.42 -1.26 3.00
N LYS A 57 -0.20 -1.06 1.85
CA LYS A 57 -1.51 -1.66 1.54
C LYS A 57 -1.31 -2.68 0.45
N VAL A 58 -1.69 -3.91 0.73
CA VAL A 58 -1.54 -5.01 -0.22
C VAL A 58 -2.92 -5.46 -0.66
N GLN A 59 -3.17 -5.39 -1.96
CA GLN A 59 -4.42 -5.86 -2.54
C GLN A 59 -4.20 -7.23 -3.14
N LEU A 60 -4.99 -8.20 -2.68
CA LEU A 60 -4.88 -9.56 -3.14
C LEU A 60 -6.00 -9.89 -4.14
N ASP A 61 -5.81 -10.96 -4.89
CA ASP A 61 -6.76 -11.35 -5.93
C ASP A 61 -8.01 -12.02 -5.37
N ASN A 62 -8.05 -12.25 -4.06
CA ASN A 62 -9.22 -12.80 -3.38
C ASN A 62 -10.07 -11.70 -2.74
N ARG A 63 -9.91 -10.46 -3.20
CA ARG A 63 -10.64 -9.30 -2.72
C ARG A 63 -10.25 -8.85 -1.33
N MET A 64 -9.18 -9.41 -0.81
CA MET A 64 -8.72 -9.04 0.51
C MET A 64 -7.64 -7.96 0.40
N GLU A 65 -7.76 -6.97 1.25
CA GLU A 65 -6.74 -5.94 1.37
C GLU A 65 -6.17 -6.00 2.77
N ILE A 66 -4.85 -6.07 2.86
CA ILE A 66 -4.18 -6.14 4.14
C ILE A 66 -3.24 -4.96 4.27
N GLU A 67 -3.33 -4.30 5.41
CA GLU A 67 -2.52 -3.13 5.69
C GLU A 67 -1.43 -3.50 6.69
N PHE A 68 -0.20 -3.09 6.40
CA PHE A 68 0.94 -3.35 7.26
C PHE A 68 1.55 -2.03 7.69
N ASP A 69 2.16 -2.03 8.87
CA ASP A 69 2.90 -0.84 9.30
C ASP A 69 4.29 -0.84 8.67
N GLY A 70 5.09 0.14 9.02
CA GLY A 70 6.41 0.29 8.44
C GLY A 70 7.37 -0.86 8.74
N ASP A 71 7.10 -1.61 9.79
CA ASP A 71 7.91 -2.77 10.15
C ASP A 71 7.40 -4.05 9.51
N GLY A 72 6.29 -3.98 8.80
CA GLY A 72 5.74 -5.15 8.15
C GLY A 72 4.79 -5.96 8.98
N LEU A 73 4.26 -5.37 10.06
CA LEU A 73 3.29 -6.06 10.90
C LEU A 73 1.89 -5.71 10.44
N PRO A 74 0.98 -6.69 10.39
CA PRO A 74 -0.38 -6.42 9.93
C PRO A 74 -1.13 -5.56 10.94
N ILE A 75 -1.79 -4.51 10.44
CA ILE A 75 -2.55 -3.62 11.30
C ILE A 75 -4.02 -3.57 10.94
N ASP A 76 -4.38 -4.03 9.75
CA ASP A 76 -5.76 -4.01 9.34
C ASP A 76 -5.99 -4.97 8.19
N MET A 77 -7.18 -5.56 8.15
CA MET A 77 -7.58 -6.44 7.08
C MET A 77 -9.00 -6.11 6.67
N ASP A 78 -9.20 -5.93 5.38
CA ASP A 78 -10.51 -5.65 4.82
C ASP A 78 -10.83 -6.62 3.71
N MET A 79 -12.07 -7.06 3.68
CA MET A 79 -12.57 -7.87 2.60
C MET A 79 -13.45 -6.98 1.74
N ASP A 80 -13.06 -6.85 0.49
CA ASP A 80 -13.77 -5.99 -0.44
C ASP A 80 -14.82 -6.80 -1.18
N ASP A 81 -16.07 -6.45 -0.98
CA ASP A 81 -17.17 -7.16 -1.65
C ASP A 81 -17.47 -6.60 -3.03
#